data_9347c148f89adc1fe4fdf8cc30a51c2d
#
_entry.id   9347c148f89adc1fe4fdf8cc30a51c2d
#
_cell.length_a   1.000
_cell.length_b   1.000
_cell.length_c   1.000
_cell.angle_alpha   90.00
_cell.angle_beta   90.00
_cell.angle_gamma   90.00
#
_symmetry.space_group_name_H-M   'P 1'
#
loop_
_entity.id
_entity.type
_entity.pdbx_description
1 polymer ?
#
loop_
_entity_poly.entity_id
_entity_poly.type
_entity_poly.pdbx_seq_one_letter_code
_entity_poly.pdbx_strand_id
1 'polypeptide(L)'
;MLLQDEFVVVSRLAAQATLLLDKKAYLDAQHITVSSRRAGRAIEDLSLARLGLERQVVMRCQHYEAACRVVATSDLLLTLPRRQAEAINAFMKNNISALPVQLPPLELHLYWHRQRESDPANSWLRDQILQFMQQP
;
A
#
# COMPACT_ATOMS: atom_id res chain seq x y z
N MET A 1 -6.60 -16.09 6.34
CA MET A 1 -5.89 -15.06 5.55
C MET A 1 -6.37 -15.15 4.12
N LEU A 2 -6.77 -14.04 3.52
CA LEU A 2 -7.21 -13.98 2.12
C LEU A 2 -6.04 -13.67 1.17
N LEU A 3 -5.20 -12.74 1.57
CA LEU A 3 -4.15 -12.17 0.73
C LEU A 3 -3.02 -11.67 1.60
N GLN A 4 -1.82 -11.84 1.10
CA GLN A 4 -0.62 -11.19 1.61
C GLN A 4 0.00 -10.39 0.46
N ASP A 5 0.37 -9.13 0.72
CA ASP A 5 0.89 -8.23 -0.31
C ASP A 5 2.04 -7.39 0.26
N GLU A 6 3.11 -7.29 -0.49
CA GLU A 6 4.27 -6.50 -0.08
C GLU A 6 4.09 -5.02 -0.39
N PHE A 7 4.74 -4.16 0.38
CA PHE A 7 4.79 -2.75 0.10
C PHE A 7 5.85 -2.41 -0.95
N VAL A 8 5.50 -1.49 -1.83
CA VAL A 8 6.38 -0.90 -2.85
C VAL A 8 6.35 0.62 -2.76
N VAL A 9 7.27 1.27 -3.45
CA VAL A 9 7.33 2.73 -3.56
C VAL A 9 6.96 3.15 -4.97
N VAL A 10 6.03 4.08 -5.08
CA VAL A 10 5.69 4.76 -6.32
C VAL A 10 6.30 6.15 -6.31
N SER A 11 6.98 6.49 -7.39
CA SER A 11 7.63 7.78 -7.62
C SER A 11 7.36 8.27 -9.04
N ARG A 12 7.57 9.56 -9.26
CA ARG A 12 7.46 10.16 -10.60
C ARG A 12 8.42 9.47 -11.56
N LEU A 13 7.93 9.18 -12.76
CA LEU A 13 8.81 8.73 -13.85
C LEU A 13 9.69 9.89 -14.27
N ALA A 14 10.98 9.83 -13.95
CA ALA A 14 11.97 10.77 -14.40
C ALA A 14 12.75 10.21 -15.60
N ALA A 15 13.19 11.08 -16.50
CA ALA A 15 14.00 10.70 -17.67
C ALA A 15 15.33 10.02 -17.29
N GLN A 16 15.75 10.11 -16.05
CA GLN A 16 16.97 9.51 -15.48
C GLN A 16 16.64 8.54 -14.34
N ALA A 17 15.71 7.66 -14.53
CA ALA A 17 15.20 6.71 -13.51
C ALA A 17 16.18 5.56 -13.19
N THR A 18 17.47 5.82 -13.07
CA THR A 18 18.47 4.82 -12.67
C THR A 18 18.97 4.96 -11.25
N LEU A 19 18.48 5.92 -10.48
CA LEU A 19 18.82 6.02 -9.07
C LEU A 19 18.03 4.97 -8.29
N LEU A 20 18.73 3.91 -7.86
CA LEU A 20 18.22 2.99 -6.87
C LEU A 20 17.84 3.78 -5.62
N LEU A 21 16.58 3.69 -5.23
CA LEU A 21 16.11 4.28 -3.98
C LEU A 21 16.69 3.48 -2.82
N ASP A 22 17.68 4.02 -2.15
CA ASP A 22 18.23 3.43 -0.93
C ASP A 22 17.42 3.85 0.31
N LYS A 23 17.69 3.20 1.44
CA LYS A 23 17.01 3.47 2.71
C LYS A 23 17.12 4.93 3.14
N LYS A 24 18.32 5.52 3.00
CA LYS A 24 18.54 6.93 3.40
C LYS A 24 17.73 7.88 2.54
N ALA A 25 17.77 7.72 1.22
CA ALA A 25 17.01 8.53 0.28
C ALA A 25 15.50 8.41 0.51
N TYR A 26 15.01 7.20 0.82
CA TYR A 26 13.61 6.97 1.15
C TYR A 26 13.19 7.72 2.43
N LEU A 27 13.98 7.64 3.50
CA LEU A 27 13.64 8.28 4.79
C LEU A 27 13.78 9.80 4.74
N ASP A 28 14.73 10.33 3.97
CA ASP A 28 14.97 11.77 3.81
C ASP A 28 13.95 12.44 2.86
N ALA A 29 13.26 11.67 2.04
CA ALA A 29 12.26 12.18 1.10
C ALA A 29 10.99 12.65 1.82
N GLN A 30 10.17 13.42 1.10
CA GLN A 30 8.82 13.78 1.52
C GLN A 30 7.82 12.77 0.96
N HIS A 31 6.83 12.41 1.77
CA HIS A 31 5.90 11.32 1.48
C HIS A 31 4.45 11.76 1.48
N ILE A 32 3.65 11.09 0.64
CA ILE A 32 2.20 11.05 0.75
C ILE A 32 1.82 9.79 1.52
N THR A 33 0.86 9.89 2.42
CA THR A 33 0.18 8.73 3.02
C THR A 33 -1.26 8.64 2.56
N VAL A 34 -1.77 7.42 2.43
CA VAL A 34 -3.18 7.16 2.12
C VAL A 34 -3.84 6.55 3.33
N SER A 35 -4.90 7.19 3.81
CA SER A 35 -5.67 6.71 4.95
C SER A 35 -7.08 7.27 4.91
N SER A 36 -8.07 6.44 5.17
CA SER A 36 -9.45 6.87 5.37
C SER A 36 -9.67 7.61 6.70
N ARG A 37 -8.72 7.52 7.61
CA ARG A 37 -8.77 8.22 8.91
C ARG A 37 -8.32 9.66 8.77
N ARG A 38 -8.99 10.57 9.46
CA ARG A 38 -8.60 11.98 9.49
C ARG A 38 -7.29 12.24 10.22
N ALA A 39 -6.95 11.40 11.18
CA ALA A 39 -5.73 11.49 11.98
C ALA A 39 -5.19 10.11 12.30
N GLY A 40 -3.96 10.07 12.81
CA GLY A 40 -3.27 8.85 13.18
C GLY A 40 -2.26 8.39 12.12
N ARG A 41 -1.44 7.42 12.50
CA ARG A 41 -0.40 6.85 11.64
C ARG A 41 -1.00 5.82 10.69
N ALA A 42 -0.48 5.79 9.48
CA ALA A 42 -0.74 4.70 8.54
C ALA A 42 -0.06 3.41 9.01
N ILE A 43 -0.44 2.28 8.45
CA ILE A 43 0.10 0.96 8.86
C ILE A 43 1.60 0.85 8.60
N GLU A 44 2.08 1.40 7.49
CA GLU A 44 3.49 1.46 7.15
C GLU A 44 4.27 2.34 8.13
N ASP A 45 3.70 3.45 8.61
CA ASP A 45 4.34 4.31 9.60
C ASP A 45 4.42 3.66 10.99
N LEU A 46 3.43 2.85 11.35
CA LEU A 46 3.49 2.04 12.56
C LEU A 46 4.59 0.98 12.46
N SER A 47 4.76 0.38 11.29
CA SER A 47 5.80 -0.62 11.04
C SER A 47 7.20 0.01 11.05
N LEU A 48 7.36 1.19 10.45
CA LEU A 48 8.61 1.96 10.53
C LEU A 48 8.95 2.33 11.97
N ALA A 49 7.99 2.80 12.75
CA ALA A 49 8.19 3.17 14.15
C ALA A 49 8.67 1.99 15.01
N ARG A 50 8.21 0.78 14.75
CA ARG A 50 8.70 -0.44 15.42
C ARG A 50 10.18 -0.72 15.14
N LEU A 51 10.69 -0.25 14.00
CA LEU A 51 12.10 -0.34 13.64
C LEU A 51 12.90 0.88 14.10
N GLY A 52 12.31 1.80 14.86
CA GLY A 52 12.92 3.06 15.25
C GLY A 52 13.12 4.04 14.11
N LEU A 53 12.36 3.89 13.02
CA LEU A 53 12.45 4.72 11.82
C LEU A 53 11.23 5.63 11.69
N GLU A 54 11.46 6.79 11.08
CA GLU A 54 10.44 7.78 10.79
C GLU A 54 10.66 8.37 9.40
N ARG A 55 9.57 8.70 8.71
CA ARG A 55 9.59 9.41 7.43
C ARG A 55 8.78 10.69 7.52
N GLN A 56 9.07 11.65 6.66
CA GLN A 56 8.35 12.92 6.62
C GLN A 56 7.10 12.83 5.75
N VAL A 57 5.93 12.71 6.38
CA VAL A 57 4.64 12.75 5.68
C VAL A 57 4.17 14.20 5.59
N VAL A 58 4.07 14.71 4.37
CA VAL A 58 3.67 16.10 4.09
C VAL A 58 2.26 16.23 3.52
N MET A 59 1.67 15.13 3.04
CA MET A 59 0.33 15.09 2.48
C MET A 59 -0.39 13.80 2.86
N ARG A 60 -1.68 13.90 3.07
CA ARG A 60 -2.59 12.78 3.29
C ARG A 60 -3.68 12.79 2.24
N CYS A 61 -3.90 11.65 1.60
CA CYS A 61 -5.00 11.38 0.67
C CYS A 61 -5.90 10.29 1.23
N GLN A 62 -7.14 10.23 0.76
CA GLN A 62 -8.08 9.15 1.11
C GLN A 62 -8.01 7.97 0.13
N HIS A 63 -7.54 8.21 -1.09
CA HIS A 63 -7.52 7.22 -2.17
C HIS A 63 -6.15 7.13 -2.83
N TYR A 64 -5.71 5.91 -3.12
CA TYR A 64 -4.43 5.65 -3.77
C TYR A 64 -4.34 6.27 -5.16
N GLU A 65 -5.43 6.28 -5.94
CA GLU A 65 -5.43 6.86 -7.27
C GLU A 65 -5.12 8.37 -7.23
N ALA A 66 -5.75 9.10 -6.31
CA ALA A 66 -5.48 10.54 -6.13
C ALA A 66 -4.01 10.78 -5.72
N ALA A 67 -3.49 9.97 -4.80
CA ALA A 67 -2.10 10.05 -4.39
C ALA A 67 -1.13 9.76 -5.56
N CYS A 68 -1.40 8.76 -6.38
CA CYS A 68 -0.58 8.44 -7.56
C CYS A 68 -0.58 9.58 -8.60
N ARG A 69 -1.70 10.29 -8.76
CA ARG A 69 -1.76 11.49 -9.62
C ARG A 69 -0.88 12.62 -9.10
N VAL A 70 -0.85 12.85 -7.80
CA VAL A 70 0.04 13.85 -7.19
C VAL A 70 1.50 13.43 -7.33
N VAL A 71 1.83 12.17 -7.11
CA VAL A 71 3.18 11.63 -7.32
C VAL A 71 3.65 11.87 -8.75
N ALA A 72 2.80 11.67 -9.75
CA ALA A 72 3.15 11.84 -11.15
C ALA A 72 3.66 13.26 -11.50
N THR A 73 3.32 14.26 -10.70
CA THR A 73 3.65 15.69 -10.93
C THR A 73 4.46 16.32 -9.81
N SER A 74 4.99 15.52 -8.88
CA SER A 74 5.77 16.00 -7.74
C SER A 74 6.96 15.10 -7.47
N ASP A 75 7.79 15.49 -6.50
CA ASP A 75 8.91 14.67 -6.01
C ASP A 75 8.54 13.85 -4.77
N LEU A 76 7.24 13.80 -4.43
CA LEU A 76 6.75 13.03 -3.29
C LEU A 76 6.78 11.53 -3.59
N LEU A 77 7.07 10.75 -2.56
CA LEU A 77 7.01 9.29 -2.61
C LEU A 77 5.71 8.78 -2.00
N LEU A 78 5.19 7.70 -2.56
CA LEU A 78 4.02 6.99 -2.04
C LEU A 78 4.39 5.54 -1.78
N THR A 79 4.17 5.06 -0.56
CA THR A 79 4.29 3.65 -0.20
C THR A 79 2.90 3.04 -0.17
N LEU A 80 2.72 1.93 -0.90
CA LEU A 80 1.43 1.25 -1.00
C LEU A 80 1.64 -0.24 -1.33
N PRO A 81 0.61 -1.09 -1.15
CA PRO A 81 0.67 -2.49 -1.54
C PRO A 81 0.92 -2.63 -3.05
N ARG A 82 1.74 -3.63 -3.44
CA ARG A 82 2.16 -3.86 -4.83
C ARG A 82 0.98 -4.01 -5.79
N ARG A 83 -0.02 -4.81 -5.43
CA ARG A 83 -1.20 -5.03 -6.30
C ARG A 83 -1.95 -3.74 -6.60
N GLN A 84 -2.07 -2.84 -5.61
CA GLN A 84 -2.68 -1.53 -5.81
C GLN A 84 -1.82 -0.65 -6.71
N ALA A 85 -0.50 -0.66 -6.49
CA ALA A 85 0.43 0.08 -7.33
C ALA A 85 0.35 -0.35 -8.80
N GLU A 86 0.39 -1.64 -9.06
CA GLU A 86 0.35 -2.20 -10.42
C GLU A 86 -0.99 -1.93 -11.12
N ALA A 87 -2.12 -2.10 -10.40
CA ALA A 87 -3.45 -1.85 -10.94
C ALA A 87 -3.64 -0.38 -11.34
N ILE A 88 -3.21 0.55 -10.50
CA ILE A 88 -3.31 2.00 -10.78
C ILE A 88 -2.32 2.40 -11.88
N ASN A 89 -1.11 1.83 -11.86
CA ASN A 89 -0.06 2.18 -12.81
C ASN A 89 -0.35 1.70 -14.24
N ALA A 90 -1.30 0.79 -14.43
CA ALA A 90 -1.81 0.46 -15.75
C ALA A 90 -2.37 1.70 -16.50
N PHE A 91 -2.83 2.70 -15.76
CA PHE A 91 -3.37 3.96 -16.30
C PHE A 91 -2.44 5.17 -16.09
N MET A 92 -1.39 5.00 -15.28
CA MET A 92 -0.44 6.06 -14.93
C MET A 92 0.99 5.54 -15.12
N LYS A 93 1.83 6.34 -15.76
CA LYS A 93 3.24 5.98 -16.01
C LYS A 93 4.13 6.46 -14.86
N ASN A 94 3.88 5.98 -13.65
CA ASN A 94 4.79 6.19 -12.53
C ASN A 94 5.84 5.07 -12.47
N ASN A 95 6.92 5.31 -11.76
CA ASN A 95 7.92 4.30 -11.46
C ASN A 95 7.49 3.52 -10.20
N ILE A 96 7.55 2.19 -10.26
CA ILE A 96 7.34 1.30 -9.12
C ILE A 96 8.69 0.67 -8.76
N SER A 97 9.13 0.86 -7.53
CA SER A 97 10.38 0.31 -7.02
C SER A 97 10.18 -0.45 -5.73
N ALA A 98 11.12 -1.35 -5.42
CA ALA A 98 11.10 -2.05 -4.14
C ALA A 98 11.23 -1.06 -2.98
N LEU A 99 10.54 -1.36 -1.87
CA LEU A 99 10.71 -0.62 -0.64
C LEU A 99 12.10 -0.93 -0.05
N PRO A 100 12.95 0.09 0.20
CA PRO A 100 14.32 -0.15 0.68
C PRO A 100 14.41 -0.42 2.19
N VAL A 101 13.27 -0.68 2.82
CA VAL A 101 13.14 -1.05 4.24
C VAL A 101 12.29 -2.30 4.32
N GLN A 102 12.74 -3.28 5.07
CA GLN A 102 11.99 -4.51 5.24
C GLN A 102 10.85 -4.30 6.23
N LEU A 103 9.63 -4.16 5.71
CA LEU A 103 8.40 -4.09 6.48
C LEU A 103 7.63 -5.42 6.39
N PRO A 104 6.83 -5.75 7.41
CA PRO A 104 5.87 -6.83 7.31
C PRO A 104 4.92 -6.57 6.13
N PRO A 105 4.56 -7.58 5.36
CA PRO A 105 3.59 -7.43 4.28
C PRO A 105 2.21 -7.05 4.84
N LEU A 106 1.39 -6.45 3.99
CA LEU A 106 -0.03 -6.25 4.29
C LEU A 106 -0.73 -7.61 4.25
N GLU A 107 -1.44 -7.94 5.32
CA GLU A 107 -2.25 -9.15 5.39
C GLU A 107 -3.73 -8.78 5.40
N LEU A 108 -4.49 -9.33 4.47
CA LEU A 108 -5.94 -9.25 4.43
C LEU A 108 -6.54 -10.54 4.99
N HIS A 109 -7.41 -10.39 5.97
CA HIS A 109 -8.11 -11.49 6.61
C HIS A 109 -9.61 -11.32 6.48
N LEU A 110 -10.32 -12.44 6.30
CA LEU A 110 -11.77 -12.49 6.39
C LEU A 110 -12.15 -12.91 7.80
N TYR A 111 -12.96 -12.09 8.45
CA TYR A 111 -13.50 -12.35 9.78
C TYR A 111 -15.02 -12.42 9.74
N TRP A 112 -15.59 -13.31 10.52
CA TRP A 112 -17.03 -13.39 10.74
C TRP A 112 -17.32 -13.74 12.19
N HIS A 113 -18.55 -13.44 12.63
CA HIS A 113 -18.97 -13.74 13.96
C HIS A 113 -19.23 -15.25 14.11
N ARG A 114 -18.80 -15.85 15.23
CA ARG A 114 -18.94 -17.30 15.49
C ARG A 114 -20.38 -17.79 15.35
N GLN A 115 -21.37 -17.00 15.76
CA GLN A 115 -22.79 -17.35 15.62
C GLN A 115 -23.26 -17.46 14.15
N ARG A 116 -22.49 -16.95 13.20
CA ARG A 116 -22.77 -17.03 11.76
C ARG A 116 -22.00 -18.14 11.04
N GLU A 117 -21.30 -18.97 11.81
CA GLU A 117 -20.47 -20.06 11.24
C GLU A 117 -21.29 -21.00 10.36
N SER A 118 -22.48 -21.42 10.88
CA SER A 118 -23.39 -22.36 10.22
C SER A 118 -24.50 -21.69 9.41
N ASP A 119 -24.52 -20.38 9.27
CA ASP A 119 -25.50 -19.66 8.45
C ASP A 119 -25.22 -19.92 6.96
N PRO A 120 -26.15 -20.53 6.20
CA PRO A 120 -25.91 -20.92 4.82
C PRO A 120 -25.56 -19.74 3.90
N ALA A 121 -26.20 -18.58 4.10
CA ALA A 121 -25.94 -17.39 3.28
C ALA A 121 -24.54 -16.83 3.55
N ASN A 122 -24.13 -16.78 4.81
CA ASN A 122 -22.77 -16.38 5.18
C ASN A 122 -21.72 -17.37 4.68
N SER A 123 -21.98 -18.67 4.77
CA SER A 123 -21.08 -19.70 4.24
C SER A 123 -20.89 -19.54 2.73
N TRP A 124 -21.99 -19.43 2.01
CA TRP A 124 -21.94 -19.19 0.57
C TRP A 124 -21.12 -17.93 0.20
N LEU A 125 -21.35 -16.80 0.90
CA LEU A 125 -20.62 -15.56 0.64
C LEU A 125 -19.12 -15.73 0.90
N ARG A 126 -18.74 -16.40 2.00
CA ARG A 126 -17.33 -16.69 2.31
C ARG A 126 -16.68 -17.52 1.19
N ASP A 127 -17.39 -18.56 0.71
CA ASP A 127 -16.89 -19.42 -0.35
C ASP A 127 -16.70 -18.63 -1.65
N GLN A 128 -17.63 -17.72 -2.00
CA GLN A 128 -17.48 -16.84 -3.16
C GLN A 128 -16.26 -15.92 -3.04
N ILE A 129 -16.05 -15.31 -1.88
CA ILE A 129 -14.88 -14.46 -1.63
C ILE A 129 -13.60 -15.27 -1.76
N LEU A 130 -13.52 -16.45 -1.16
CA LEU A 130 -12.35 -17.32 -1.23
C LEU A 130 -12.06 -17.77 -2.67
N GLN A 131 -13.07 -18.16 -3.41
CA GLN A 131 -12.92 -18.54 -4.83
C GLN A 131 -12.42 -17.38 -5.68
N PHE A 132 -12.98 -16.17 -5.47
CA PHE A 132 -12.54 -14.97 -6.19
C PHE A 132 -11.08 -14.63 -5.91
N MET A 133 -10.66 -14.75 -4.65
CA MET A 133 -9.28 -14.41 -4.23
C MET A 133 -8.24 -15.45 -4.69
N GLN A 134 -8.65 -16.64 -5.10
CA GLN A 134 -7.79 -17.69 -5.65
C GLN A 134 -7.61 -17.59 -7.16
N GLN A 135 -8.38 -16.74 -7.82
CA GLN A 135 -8.21 -16.50 -9.26
C GLN A 135 -6.92 -15.70 -9.50
N PRO A 136 -6.09 -16.15 -10.46
CA PRO A 136 -4.82 -15.50 -10.77
C PRO A 136 -4.96 -14.09 -11.32
#